data_f794e51361f520325689f9393ddf8ff4
#
_entry.id   f794e51361f520325689f9393ddf8ff4
#
_cell.length_a   1.000
_cell.length_b   1.000
_cell.length_c   1.000
_cell.angle_alpha   90.00
_cell.angle_beta   90.00
_cell.angle_gamma   90.00
#
_symmetry.space_group_name_H-M   'P 1'
#
loop_
_entity.id
_entity.type
_entity.pdbx_description
1 polymer ?
#
loop_
_entity_poly.entity_id
_entity_poly.type
_entity_poly.pdbx_seq_one_letter_code
_entity_poly.pdbx_strand_id
1 'polypeptide(L)'
;KRQASREKDAGKSKGAVRQTEKKTIPEKTLQRLLKAALKVRENAYAPYSHFQVGAALLTSAGKLFTGCNVENSAFGLTVCAEQNAIHTAVAAGYGPGQLDILLVAADTEQVTSCCGACRQVIAEFGIERIVLANTQGRMQIVTLDELLPSRFKAKDFFERSETEK
;
A
#
# COMPACT_ATOMS: atom_id res chain seq x y z
N LYS A 1 39.05 -33.29 -10.42
CA LYS A 1 38.57 -32.50 -9.25
C LYS A 1 38.86 -31.04 -9.51
N ARG A 2 37.88 -30.27 -10.04
CA ARG A 2 37.77 -28.76 -9.98
C ARG A 2 36.69 -28.34 -10.99
N GLN A 3 35.43 -28.44 -10.59
CA GLN A 3 34.32 -27.68 -11.24
C GLN A 3 33.07 -27.83 -10.36
N ALA A 4 32.95 -27.03 -9.33
CA ALA A 4 31.69 -26.80 -8.60
C ALA A 4 31.90 -25.63 -7.65
N SER A 5 31.87 -24.37 -8.12
CA SER A 5 31.74 -23.18 -7.27
C SER A 5 31.62 -21.89 -8.10
N ARG A 6 30.58 -21.77 -8.96
CA ARG A 6 30.28 -20.48 -9.66
C ARG A 6 28.81 -20.18 -9.93
N GLU A 7 27.85 -20.83 -9.27
CA GLU A 7 26.42 -20.57 -9.55
C GLU A 7 25.57 -20.03 -8.38
N LYS A 8 26.18 -19.59 -7.27
CA LYS A 8 25.39 -19.12 -6.10
C LYS A 8 25.33 -17.62 -5.90
N ASP A 9 26.00 -16.78 -6.71
CA ASP A 9 26.06 -15.33 -6.45
C ASP A 9 25.21 -14.45 -7.38
N ALA A 10 24.71 -14.97 -8.49
CA ALA A 10 23.94 -14.17 -9.45
C ALA A 10 22.47 -13.90 -9.04
N GLY A 11 21.92 -14.68 -8.12
CA GLY A 11 20.51 -14.56 -7.69
C GLY A 11 20.27 -13.47 -6.65
N LYS A 12 21.26 -13.21 -5.80
CA LYS A 12 21.11 -12.24 -4.69
C LYS A 12 21.23 -10.78 -5.13
N SER A 13 22.05 -10.49 -6.14
CA SER A 13 22.25 -9.11 -6.61
C SER A 13 21.04 -8.55 -7.39
N LYS A 14 20.37 -9.39 -8.20
CA LYS A 14 19.19 -8.97 -8.99
C LYS A 14 17.97 -8.67 -8.10
N GLY A 15 17.78 -9.39 -7.00
CA GLY A 15 16.71 -9.16 -6.04
C GLY A 15 16.90 -7.86 -5.24
N ALA A 16 18.12 -7.60 -4.79
CA ALA A 16 18.44 -6.40 -4.02
C ALA A 16 18.36 -5.10 -4.85
N VAL A 17 18.84 -5.14 -6.11
CA VAL A 17 18.74 -4.00 -7.04
C VAL A 17 17.29 -3.71 -7.37
N ARG A 18 16.46 -4.73 -7.62
CA ARG A 18 15.02 -4.57 -7.92
C ARG A 18 14.22 -4.03 -6.73
N GLN A 19 14.61 -4.35 -5.49
CA GLN A 19 14.00 -3.80 -4.26
C GLN A 19 14.38 -2.34 -4.02
N THR A 20 15.62 -1.94 -4.33
CA THR A 20 16.07 -0.55 -4.20
C THR A 20 15.38 0.37 -5.21
N GLU A 21 15.15 -0.08 -6.44
CA GLU A 21 14.41 0.68 -7.46
C GLU A 21 12.94 0.88 -7.08
N LYS A 22 12.29 -0.11 -6.47
CA LYS A 22 10.90 -0.01 -5.97
C LYS A 22 10.74 1.04 -4.85
N LYS A 23 11.78 1.33 -4.08
CA LYS A 23 11.76 2.31 -2.98
C LYS A 23 12.02 3.75 -3.42
N THR A 24 12.43 3.99 -4.67
CA THR A 24 12.73 5.34 -5.13
C THR A 24 11.45 6.03 -5.62
N ILE A 25 11.01 7.05 -4.89
CA ILE A 25 9.89 7.93 -5.25
C ILE A 25 10.41 9.36 -5.25
N PRO A 26 10.18 10.15 -6.32
CA PRO A 26 10.62 11.55 -6.37
C PRO A 26 10.05 12.38 -5.21
N GLU A 27 10.85 13.25 -4.61
CA GLU A 27 10.45 14.08 -3.47
C GLU A 27 9.17 14.89 -3.76
N LYS A 28 9.08 15.49 -4.96
CA LYS A 28 7.88 16.22 -5.40
C LYS A 28 6.61 15.34 -5.35
N THR A 29 6.74 14.06 -5.67
CA THR A 29 5.63 13.11 -5.62
C THR A 29 5.26 12.79 -4.19
N LEU A 30 6.24 12.57 -3.31
CA LEU A 30 6.04 12.35 -1.87
C LEU A 30 5.29 13.52 -1.23
N GLN A 31 5.73 14.74 -1.49
CA GLN A 31 5.10 15.95 -0.95
C GLN A 31 3.67 16.15 -1.48
N ARG A 32 3.43 15.85 -2.76
CA ARG A 32 2.09 15.89 -3.35
C ARG A 32 1.14 14.90 -2.66
N LEU A 33 1.59 13.66 -2.46
CA LEU A 33 0.82 12.60 -1.79
C LEU A 33 0.56 12.95 -0.32
N LEU A 34 1.58 13.39 0.41
CA LEU A 34 1.45 13.78 1.81
C LEU A 34 0.43 14.92 1.97
N LYS A 35 0.56 15.98 1.18
CA LYS A 35 -0.40 17.10 1.21
C LYS A 35 -1.84 16.65 0.96
N ALA A 36 -2.05 15.75 0.01
CA ALA A 36 -3.39 15.23 -0.31
C ALA A 36 -3.94 14.35 0.82
N ALA A 37 -3.12 13.48 1.40
CA ALA A 37 -3.50 12.62 2.52
C ALA A 37 -3.85 13.44 3.77
N LEU A 38 -3.04 14.45 4.11
CA LEU A 38 -3.30 15.33 5.24
C LEU A 38 -4.60 16.14 5.06
N LYS A 39 -4.85 16.63 3.85
CA LYS A 39 -6.08 17.36 3.54
C LYS A 39 -7.33 16.49 3.68
N VAL A 40 -7.34 15.28 3.12
CA VAL A 40 -8.52 14.39 3.20
C VAL A 40 -8.72 13.84 4.61
N ARG A 41 -7.65 13.70 5.41
CA ARG A 41 -7.70 13.30 6.82
C ARG A 41 -8.64 14.18 7.64
N GLU A 42 -8.70 15.49 7.36
CA GLU A 42 -9.58 16.43 8.05
C GLU A 42 -11.08 16.08 7.92
N ASN A 43 -11.45 15.32 6.87
CA ASN A 43 -12.81 14.85 6.63
C ASN A 43 -13.10 13.48 7.26
N ALA A 44 -12.16 12.88 7.99
CA ALA A 44 -12.35 11.56 8.60
C ALA A 44 -13.52 11.56 9.59
N TYR A 45 -14.40 10.58 9.44
CA TYR A 45 -15.47 10.34 10.38
C TYR A 45 -15.01 9.34 11.45
N ALA A 46 -14.48 9.85 12.54
CA ALA A 46 -13.89 9.06 13.63
C ALA A 46 -14.44 9.44 15.02
N PRO A 47 -15.79 9.34 15.24
CA PRO A 47 -16.40 9.77 16.48
C PRO A 47 -16.10 8.86 17.67
N TYR A 48 -15.65 7.62 17.43
CA TYR A 48 -15.40 6.63 18.48
C TYR A 48 -13.93 6.60 18.91
N SER A 49 -13.02 6.50 17.95
CA SER A 49 -11.58 6.43 18.23
C SER A 49 -10.91 7.80 18.37
N HIS A 50 -11.49 8.83 17.78
CA HIS A 50 -10.86 10.15 17.57
C HIS A 50 -9.55 10.09 16.79
N PHE A 51 -9.30 8.95 16.10
CA PHE A 51 -8.09 8.69 15.32
C PHE A 51 -8.37 8.89 13.84
N GLN A 52 -8.05 10.09 13.36
CA GLN A 52 -8.25 10.46 11.96
C GLN A 52 -7.06 10.00 11.11
N VAL A 53 -7.35 9.31 10.01
CA VAL A 53 -6.38 8.83 9.02
C VAL A 53 -6.75 9.34 7.65
N GLY A 54 -5.74 9.74 6.88
CA GLY A 54 -5.88 10.08 5.47
C GLY A 54 -4.97 9.22 4.61
N ALA A 55 -5.44 8.86 3.43
CA ALA A 55 -4.66 8.15 2.43
C ALA A 55 -4.73 8.84 1.07
N ALA A 56 -3.63 8.77 0.33
CA ALA A 56 -3.53 9.28 -1.04
C ALA A 56 -2.93 8.20 -1.94
N LEU A 57 -3.61 7.90 -3.04
CA LEU A 57 -3.26 6.88 -4.01
C LEU A 57 -2.94 7.52 -5.35
N LEU A 58 -1.76 7.26 -5.88
CA LEU A 58 -1.34 7.69 -7.21
C LEU A 58 -1.41 6.50 -8.18
N THR A 59 -2.06 6.71 -9.33
CA THR A 59 -2.06 5.71 -10.41
C THR A 59 -0.81 5.85 -11.28
N SER A 60 -0.49 4.83 -12.07
CA SER A 60 0.58 4.85 -13.08
C SER A 60 0.36 5.93 -14.15
N ALA A 61 -0.89 6.33 -14.38
CA ALA A 61 -1.26 7.45 -15.26
C ALA A 61 -1.17 8.84 -14.60
N GLY A 62 -0.69 8.93 -13.34
CA GLY A 62 -0.53 10.19 -12.62
C GLY A 62 -1.82 10.78 -12.02
N LYS A 63 -2.93 10.04 -12.05
CA LYS A 63 -4.17 10.44 -11.36
C LYS A 63 -4.05 10.21 -9.87
N LEU A 64 -4.62 11.11 -9.08
CA LEU A 64 -4.58 11.08 -7.62
C LEU A 64 -6.00 10.83 -7.07
N PHE A 65 -6.11 9.84 -6.19
CA PHE A 65 -7.31 9.54 -5.43
C PHE A 65 -7.02 9.64 -3.94
N THR A 66 -8.02 9.95 -3.14
CA THR A 66 -7.86 10.10 -1.68
C THR A 66 -8.99 9.38 -0.94
N GLY A 67 -8.72 9.00 0.30
CA GLY A 67 -9.69 8.43 1.22
C GLY A 67 -9.34 8.78 2.64
N CYS A 68 -10.34 8.85 3.51
CA CYS A 68 -10.18 8.95 4.95
C CYS A 68 -10.90 7.78 5.63
N ASN A 69 -10.60 7.51 6.89
CA ASN A 69 -11.34 6.48 7.63
C ASN A 69 -12.77 6.97 7.94
N VAL A 70 -13.70 6.02 7.86
CA VAL A 70 -15.12 6.22 8.16
C VAL A 70 -15.54 5.15 9.15
N GLU A 71 -15.76 5.55 10.39
CA GLU A 71 -16.18 4.66 11.47
C GLU A 71 -17.68 4.38 11.45
N ASN A 72 -18.06 3.31 12.11
CA ASN A 72 -19.44 2.90 12.28
C ASN A 72 -19.63 2.37 13.70
N SER A 73 -20.82 2.55 14.29
CA SER A 73 -21.18 1.98 15.59
C SER A 73 -21.09 0.46 15.61
N ALA A 74 -21.34 -0.19 14.48
CA ALA A 74 -20.95 -1.58 14.24
C ALA A 74 -19.48 -1.59 13.77
N PHE A 75 -18.54 -1.74 14.68
CA PHE A 75 -17.09 -1.56 14.43
C PHE A 75 -16.56 -2.38 13.26
N GLY A 76 -17.12 -3.56 13.01
CA GLY A 76 -16.77 -4.38 11.84
C GLY A 76 -17.09 -3.75 10.47
N LEU A 77 -17.90 -2.70 10.44
CA LEU A 77 -18.23 -1.94 9.22
C LEU A 77 -17.37 -0.70 9.03
N THR A 78 -16.44 -0.42 9.95
CA THR A 78 -15.48 0.67 9.79
C THR A 78 -14.59 0.43 8.57
N VAL A 79 -14.44 1.45 7.72
CA VAL A 79 -13.58 1.39 6.54
C VAL A 79 -12.37 2.28 6.73
N CYS A 80 -11.17 1.71 6.54
CA CYS A 80 -9.91 2.45 6.67
C CYS A 80 -9.69 3.40 5.48
N ALA A 81 -8.86 4.42 5.69
CA ALA A 81 -8.53 5.44 4.70
C ALA A 81 -7.95 4.84 3.41
N GLU A 82 -7.06 3.85 3.54
CA GLU A 82 -6.42 3.15 2.42
C GLU A 82 -7.45 2.45 1.53
N GLN A 83 -8.41 1.76 2.13
CA GLN A 83 -9.48 1.07 1.40
C GLN A 83 -10.35 2.09 0.67
N ASN A 84 -10.76 3.18 1.31
CA ASN A 84 -11.55 4.22 0.68
C ASN A 84 -10.81 4.89 -0.49
N ALA A 85 -9.50 5.12 -0.39
CA ALA A 85 -8.70 5.63 -1.52
C ALA A 85 -8.67 4.64 -2.70
N ILE A 86 -8.49 3.34 -2.43
CA ILE A 86 -8.51 2.28 -3.44
C ILE A 86 -9.90 2.15 -4.07
N HIS A 87 -10.97 2.09 -3.27
CA HIS A 87 -12.35 1.98 -3.76
C HIS A 87 -12.72 3.18 -4.64
N THR A 88 -12.29 4.39 -4.27
CA THR A 88 -12.51 5.60 -5.07
C THR A 88 -11.81 5.50 -6.44
N ALA A 89 -10.59 4.97 -6.48
CA ALA A 89 -9.87 4.74 -7.74
C ALA A 89 -10.58 3.68 -8.60
N VAL A 90 -11.05 2.59 -7.98
CA VAL A 90 -11.81 1.55 -8.68
C VAL A 90 -13.11 2.09 -9.25
N ALA A 91 -13.86 2.88 -8.49
CA ALA A 91 -15.08 3.53 -8.96
C ALA A 91 -14.84 4.49 -10.13
N ALA A 92 -13.62 5.01 -10.26
CA ALA A 92 -13.17 5.84 -11.38
C ALA A 92 -12.60 5.03 -12.57
N GLY A 93 -12.68 3.70 -12.54
CA GLY A 93 -12.26 2.81 -13.63
C GLY A 93 -10.80 2.34 -13.58
N TYR A 94 -10.08 2.53 -12.44
CA TYR A 94 -8.71 2.03 -12.27
C TYR A 94 -8.73 0.71 -11.50
N GLY A 95 -7.91 -0.26 -11.92
CA GLY A 95 -7.86 -1.60 -11.35
C GLY A 95 -6.44 -2.10 -11.06
N PRO A 96 -6.29 -3.42 -10.80
CA PRO A 96 -4.99 -4.05 -10.57
C PRO A 96 -3.97 -3.73 -11.66
N GLY A 97 -2.72 -3.44 -11.26
CA GLY A 97 -1.63 -3.06 -12.18
C GLY A 97 -1.64 -1.59 -12.61
N GLN A 98 -2.68 -0.82 -12.31
CA GLN A 98 -2.78 0.61 -12.61
C GLN A 98 -2.59 1.50 -11.37
N LEU A 99 -2.62 0.92 -10.17
CA LEU A 99 -2.41 1.59 -8.90
C LEU A 99 -0.94 1.47 -8.50
N ASP A 100 -0.28 2.59 -8.25
CA ASP A 100 1.18 2.65 -8.21
C ASP A 100 1.75 2.92 -6.82
N ILE A 101 1.36 4.04 -6.19
CA ILE A 101 1.89 4.47 -4.89
C ILE A 101 0.73 4.78 -3.95
N LEU A 102 0.73 4.17 -2.78
CA LEU A 102 -0.21 4.50 -1.70
C LEU A 102 0.54 5.15 -0.54
N LEU A 103 0.09 6.33 -0.11
CA LEU A 103 0.56 6.99 1.11
C LEU A 103 -0.56 7.00 2.15
N VAL A 104 -0.23 6.65 3.40
CA VAL A 104 -1.12 6.75 4.56
C VAL A 104 -0.50 7.66 5.61
N ALA A 105 -1.29 8.54 6.23
CA ALA A 105 -0.85 9.48 7.26
C ALA A 105 -1.88 9.65 8.39
N ALA A 106 -1.39 9.69 9.61
CA ALA A 106 -2.18 10.03 10.80
C ALA A 106 -1.35 10.87 11.77
N ASP A 107 -2.00 11.37 12.82
CA ASP A 107 -1.33 12.14 13.87
C ASP A 107 -0.72 11.19 14.91
N THR A 108 0.50 10.80 14.66
CA THR A 108 1.29 9.87 15.46
C THR A 108 2.73 10.35 15.58
N GLU A 109 3.41 9.99 16.65
CA GLU A 109 4.82 10.35 16.82
C GLU A 109 5.71 9.66 15.78
N GLN A 110 5.47 8.38 15.53
CA GLN A 110 6.12 7.61 14.47
C GLN A 110 5.24 7.58 13.21
N VAL A 111 5.75 7.04 12.12
CA VAL A 111 4.95 6.84 10.91
C VAL A 111 3.80 5.86 11.13
N THR A 112 2.64 6.14 10.56
CA THR A 112 1.46 5.30 10.67
C THR A 112 1.55 4.11 9.72
N SER A 113 1.42 2.89 10.25
CA SER A 113 1.40 1.67 9.45
C SER A 113 -0.02 1.26 9.07
N CYS A 114 -0.17 0.59 7.92
CA CYS A 114 -1.43 0.00 7.49
C CYS A 114 -1.82 -1.18 8.39
N CYS A 115 -3.11 -1.31 8.72
CA CYS A 115 -3.63 -2.48 9.44
C CYS A 115 -3.59 -3.75 8.57
N GLY A 116 -3.78 -4.93 9.18
CA GLY A 116 -3.71 -6.22 8.46
C GLY A 116 -4.70 -6.34 7.31
N ALA A 117 -5.94 -5.88 7.49
CA ALA A 117 -6.97 -5.89 6.44
C ALA A 117 -6.56 -5.00 5.26
N CYS A 118 -6.05 -3.79 5.52
CA CYS A 118 -5.56 -2.90 4.46
C CYS A 118 -4.40 -3.51 3.69
N ARG A 119 -3.47 -4.21 4.35
CA ARG A 119 -2.35 -4.89 3.67
C ARG A 119 -2.84 -5.94 2.68
N GLN A 120 -3.90 -6.69 3.04
CA GLN A 120 -4.49 -7.67 2.13
C GLN A 120 -5.20 -7.00 0.95
N VAL A 121 -5.91 -5.89 1.16
CA VAL A 121 -6.53 -5.11 0.06
C VAL A 121 -5.44 -4.52 -0.85
N ILE A 122 -4.36 -3.94 -0.30
CA ILE A 122 -3.20 -3.45 -1.06
C ILE A 122 -2.59 -4.57 -1.90
N ALA A 123 -2.51 -5.80 -1.35
CA ALA A 123 -1.98 -6.97 -2.05
C ALA A 123 -2.85 -7.39 -3.22
N GLU A 124 -4.18 -7.35 -3.09
CA GLU A 124 -5.14 -7.68 -4.15
C GLU A 124 -4.95 -6.78 -5.37
N PHE A 125 -4.72 -5.49 -5.16
CA PHE A 125 -4.50 -4.53 -6.23
C PHE A 125 -3.05 -4.43 -6.71
N GLY A 126 -2.11 -5.17 -6.09
CA GLY A 126 -0.71 -5.22 -6.49
C GLY A 126 0.04 -3.90 -6.29
N ILE A 127 -0.34 -3.09 -5.28
CA ILE A 127 0.34 -1.82 -4.99
C ILE A 127 1.65 -2.14 -4.26
N GLU A 128 2.77 -1.97 -4.95
CA GLU A 128 4.08 -2.39 -4.46
C GLU A 128 4.84 -1.30 -3.68
N ARG A 129 4.47 -0.02 -3.84
CA ARG A 129 5.12 1.12 -3.20
C ARG A 129 4.19 1.77 -2.20
N ILE A 130 4.50 1.61 -0.92
CA ILE A 130 3.70 2.14 0.18
C ILE A 130 4.54 3.17 0.95
N VAL A 131 3.95 4.32 1.24
CA VAL A 131 4.56 5.38 2.05
C VAL A 131 3.81 5.48 3.36
N LEU A 132 4.47 5.16 4.44
CA LEU A 132 3.97 5.34 5.79
C LEU A 132 4.39 6.74 6.27
N ALA A 133 3.45 7.54 6.74
CA ALA A 133 3.72 8.93 7.11
C ALA A 133 3.04 9.35 8.43
N ASN A 134 3.42 10.51 8.95
CA ASN A 134 2.73 11.18 10.03
C ASN A 134 2.45 12.66 9.69
N THR A 135 1.74 13.35 10.57
CA THR A 135 1.38 14.77 10.38
C THR A 135 2.59 15.71 10.46
N GLN A 136 3.71 15.29 11.07
CA GLN A 136 4.95 16.08 11.16
C GLN A 136 5.85 15.93 9.93
N GLY A 137 5.43 15.17 8.91
CA GLY A 137 6.17 14.99 7.67
C GLY A 137 7.24 13.89 7.72
N ARG A 138 7.29 13.07 8.76
CA ARG A 138 8.11 11.85 8.75
C ARG A 138 7.52 10.87 7.75
N MET A 139 8.37 10.27 6.93
CA MET A 139 7.95 9.30 5.91
C MET A 139 8.90 8.10 5.87
N GLN A 140 8.33 6.93 5.64
CA GLN A 140 9.06 5.69 5.40
C GLN A 140 8.48 5.00 4.17
N ILE A 141 9.32 4.73 3.19
CA ILE A 141 8.93 3.97 2.01
C ILE A 141 9.16 2.49 2.27
N VAL A 142 8.12 1.69 2.09
CA VAL A 142 8.14 0.25 2.28
C VAL A 142 7.54 -0.45 1.07
N THR A 143 7.90 -1.71 0.87
CA THR A 143 7.30 -2.57 -0.15
C THR A 143 6.16 -3.40 0.43
N LEU A 144 5.30 -3.90 -0.44
CA LEU A 144 4.25 -4.83 -0.04
C LEU A 144 4.82 -6.11 0.60
N ASP A 145 5.95 -6.62 0.09
CA ASP A 145 6.61 -7.82 0.65
C ASP A 145 7.13 -7.58 2.08
N GLU A 146 7.52 -6.35 2.43
CA GLU A 146 7.91 -5.99 3.79
C GLU A 146 6.70 -5.90 4.73
N LEU A 147 5.54 -5.42 4.22
CA LEU A 147 4.32 -5.27 5.04
C LEU A 147 3.53 -6.57 5.20
N LEU A 148 3.52 -7.43 4.18
CA LEU A 148 2.74 -8.67 4.15
C LEU A 148 3.55 -9.78 3.47
N PRO A 149 4.58 -10.32 4.14
CA PRO A 149 5.27 -11.52 3.67
C PRO A 149 4.30 -12.71 3.66
N SER A 150 4.50 -13.64 2.71
CA SER A 150 3.64 -14.85 2.58
C SER A 150 2.14 -14.53 2.46
N ARG A 151 1.81 -13.46 1.73
CA ARG A 151 0.44 -13.01 1.54
C ARG A 151 -0.42 -14.05 0.83
N PHE A 152 -1.68 -14.08 1.21
CA PHE A 152 -2.71 -14.87 0.55
C PHE A 152 -2.98 -14.33 -0.87
N LYS A 153 -3.06 -15.20 -1.87
CA LYS A 153 -3.23 -14.84 -3.29
C LYS A 153 -4.38 -15.62 -3.91
N ALA A 154 -5.14 -14.96 -4.78
CA ALA A 154 -6.25 -15.60 -5.50
C ALA A 154 -5.82 -16.84 -6.28
N LYS A 155 -4.61 -16.86 -6.86
CA LYS A 155 -4.05 -18.01 -7.56
C LYS A 155 -3.95 -19.27 -6.69
N ASP A 156 -3.80 -19.12 -5.38
CA ASP A 156 -3.71 -20.25 -4.46
C ASP A 156 -5.03 -21.07 -4.40
N PHE A 157 -6.15 -20.49 -4.88
CA PHE A 157 -7.43 -21.17 -5.04
C PHE A 157 -7.68 -21.73 -6.44
N PHE A 158 -7.31 -20.99 -7.48
CA PHE A 158 -7.72 -21.30 -8.84
C PHE A 158 -6.80 -22.35 -9.50
N GLU A 159 -5.54 -22.44 -9.11
CA GLU A 159 -4.60 -23.45 -9.65
C GLU A 159 -4.97 -24.90 -9.26
N ARG A 160 -5.84 -25.14 -8.24
CA ARG A 160 -6.34 -26.47 -7.87
C ARG A 160 -7.45 -27.00 -8.77
N SER A 161 -8.16 -26.14 -9.49
CA SER A 161 -9.33 -26.54 -10.29
C SER A 161 -8.98 -27.08 -11.68
N GLU A 162 -7.75 -26.93 -12.16
CA GLU A 162 -7.31 -27.43 -13.47
C GLU A 162 -6.62 -28.81 -13.45
N THR A 163 -6.24 -29.30 -12.26
CA THR A 163 -5.57 -30.60 -12.10
C THR A 163 -6.52 -31.74 -11.72
N GLU A 164 -7.81 -31.48 -11.49
CA GLU A 164 -8.82 -32.48 -11.10
C GLU A 164 -9.94 -32.68 -12.18
N LYS A 165 -9.66 -32.39 -13.46
CA LYS A 165 -10.58 -32.73 -14.56
C LYS A 165 -9.98 -33.76 -15.49
#